data_259a4509d36d634bc844dfc880729410
#
_entry.id   259a4509d36d634bc844dfc880729410
#
_cell.length_a   1.000
_cell.length_b   1.000
_cell.length_c   1.000
_cell.angle_alpha   90.00
_cell.angle_beta   90.00
_cell.angle_gamma   90.00
#
_symmetry.space_group_name_H-M   'P 1'
#
loop_
_entity.id
_entity.type
_entity.pdbx_description
1 polymer ?
#
loop_
_entity_poly.entity_id
_entity_poly.type
_entity_poly.pdbx_seq_one_letter_code
_entity_poly.pdbx_strand_id
1 'polypeptide(L)'
;LYKTKLSWPKLTLPAINLWNAPTMNYKKLPTTYQDIIHVTKYARYLEDKKRRESWEETVTRYMDYMTTKVDLGDKYKELHRAILKQEVMPSMRLLMTAGIACDRDNISAFNCAYVAMSTKRSFSEALYILMNGTGVGFSNERDVISKLPTIPTLAKCDDVIVVADSKKGWAVAFRKLMSSLWEGDIPTIDYDKIRPAGERLKTFGGRASGPQPLRNLFTFVTNTFEKAQGRKLNSLEVHDIVCMIGDIVVVGGVRRSALIGLSNLTDHRMRDAKTGQWYLPVQDGGNPHRMLANNSVCYTERPNVESFMEEWLSLVKSGSGERGIFNRVAAQNQAAKWGRRDKNRDYGCNPCSEIILRDKQFCNLTEVVVRANDSLSSLKKKIELATILGTYQSTLTDFKFLSDEWKKNTDEERLLGVSLTGIMDSSLMNGAKNAILQHRELSRGLPKLLEELRDHARKTNVIWSEKFNITCSTAITCVKPSGTVSQLVDSASGIHARFADYYIRRIQLDKKDPVCEFLLRNGFPLVDYEAKKDTTMVASFPMKAPPGAVFRNDKTALEQMELWLMYQDHFCEHKPSCTVYVKADEWVEVGAWVWKNFDRISGISFLPHSDH
;
A
#
# COMPACT_ATOMS: atom_id res chain seq x y z
N LEU A 1 -44.13 5.06 16.70
CA LEU A 1 -45.11 5.14 15.61
C LEU A 1 -44.70 6.24 14.63
N TYR A 2 -43.92 5.88 13.59
CA TYR A 2 -44.01 6.45 12.26
C TYR A 2 -43.10 5.59 11.37
N LYS A 3 -43.68 4.51 10.80
CA LYS A 3 -43.11 3.79 9.65
C LYS A 3 -43.46 4.57 8.40
N THR A 4 -42.64 5.51 8.00
CA THR A 4 -42.69 6.01 6.64
C THR A 4 -41.86 5.07 5.77
N LYS A 5 -42.52 4.29 4.93
CA LYS A 5 -41.93 3.60 3.79
C LYS A 5 -41.38 4.69 2.85
N LEU A 6 -40.10 4.98 2.93
CA LEU A 6 -39.38 5.71 1.88
C LEU A 6 -39.31 4.78 0.66
N SER A 7 -40.26 4.96 -0.27
CA SER A 7 -40.13 4.42 -1.61
C SER A 7 -39.06 5.25 -2.34
N TRP A 8 -37.89 4.69 -2.46
CA TRP A 8 -36.83 5.27 -3.31
C TRP A 8 -37.33 5.24 -4.76
N PRO A 9 -37.27 6.34 -5.52
CA PRO A 9 -37.50 6.27 -6.95
C PRO A 9 -36.47 5.28 -7.51
N LYS A 10 -36.90 4.38 -8.39
CA LYS A 10 -35.99 3.58 -9.21
C LYS A 10 -35.16 4.56 -10.04
N LEU A 11 -34.02 5.00 -9.51
CA LEU A 11 -32.98 5.66 -10.29
C LEU A 11 -32.43 4.60 -11.24
N THR A 12 -33.10 4.41 -12.36
CA THR A 12 -32.48 3.90 -13.58
C THR A 12 -31.51 4.99 -13.99
N LEU A 13 -30.29 4.95 -13.39
CA LEU A 13 -29.19 5.73 -13.94
C LEU A 13 -29.09 5.35 -15.42
N PRO A 14 -29.15 6.30 -16.37
CA PRO A 14 -28.91 5.98 -17.75
C PRO A 14 -27.56 5.28 -17.80
N ALA A 15 -27.44 4.20 -18.57
CA ALA A 15 -26.17 3.53 -18.78
C ALA A 15 -25.20 4.58 -19.34
N ILE A 16 -24.41 5.20 -18.48
CA ILE A 16 -23.47 6.25 -18.86
C ILE A 16 -22.41 5.55 -19.69
N ASN A 17 -22.52 5.73 -21.00
CA ASN A 17 -21.56 5.19 -21.93
C ASN A 17 -20.31 6.09 -21.87
N LEU A 18 -19.36 5.74 -21.01
CA LEU A 18 -18.05 6.40 -20.89
C LEU A 18 -17.26 6.40 -22.23
N TRP A 19 -17.85 5.83 -23.29
CA TRP A 19 -17.18 5.46 -24.55
C TRP A 19 -17.98 5.88 -25.79
N ASN A 20 -18.30 7.15 -25.94
CA ASN A 20 -18.80 7.64 -27.24
C ASN A 20 -17.65 7.71 -28.26
N ALA A 21 -17.15 6.53 -28.66
CA ALA A 21 -16.42 6.32 -29.91
C ALA A 21 -17.12 5.21 -30.67
N PRO A 22 -17.14 5.21 -32.02
CA PRO A 22 -17.95 4.30 -32.81
C PRO A 22 -17.58 2.84 -32.52
N THR A 23 -18.60 2.07 -32.15
CA THR A 23 -18.73 0.62 -32.18
C THR A 23 -17.45 -0.22 -32.07
N MET A 24 -16.90 -0.35 -30.89
CA MET A 24 -16.17 -1.55 -30.50
C MET A 24 -16.89 -2.22 -29.31
N ASN A 25 -17.12 -3.53 -29.48
CA ASN A 25 -17.80 -4.34 -28.46
C ASN A 25 -16.85 -4.62 -27.29
N TYR A 26 -16.63 -3.60 -26.44
CA TYR A 26 -15.79 -3.72 -25.26
C TYR A 26 -16.48 -4.58 -24.21
N LYS A 27 -15.82 -5.59 -23.66
CA LYS A 27 -16.31 -6.26 -22.45
C LYS A 27 -16.23 -5.26 -21.30
N LYS A 28 -17.38 -4.75 -20.89
CA LYS A 28 -17.50 -3.79 -19.78
C LYS A 28 -17.32 -4.50 -18.45
N LEU A 29 -16.78 -3.78 -17.47
CA LEU A 29 -16.85 -4.20 -16.07
C LEU A 29 -18.32 -4.21 -15.58
N PRO A 30 -18.64 -4.97 -14.50
CA PRO A 30 -20.04 -5.15 -14.08
C PRO A 30 -20.79 -3.87 -13.72
N THR A 31 -20.10 -2.84 -13.21
CA THR A 31 -20.72 -1.58 -12.74
C THR A 31 -19.97 -0.35 -13.24
N THR A 32 -20.69 0.77 -13.37
CA THR A 32 -20.09 2.09 -13.68
C THR A 32 -19.02 2.50 -12.66
N TYR A 33 -19.19 2.15 -11.40
CA TYR A 33 -18.18 2.41 -10.37
C TYR A 33 -16.87 1.71 -10.68
N GLN A 34 -16.91 0.42 -11.04
CA GLN A 34 -15.72 -0.36 -11.41
C GLN A 34 -15.06 0.19 -12.68
N ASP A 35 -15.84 0.63 -13.68
CA ASP A 35 -15.31 1.29 -14.89
C ASP A 35 -14.54 2.57 -14.55
N ILE A 36 -15.06 3.41 -13.64
CA ILE A 36 -14.40 4.63 -13.20
C ILE A 36 -13.10 4.30 -12.47
N ILE A 37 -13.10 3.31 -11.58
CA ILE A 37 -11.87 2.85 -10.88
C ILE A 37 -10.84 2.34 -11.89
N HIS A 38 -11.26 1.54 -12.88
CA HIS A 38 -10.37 1.06 -13.93
C HIS A 38 -9.76 2.23 -14.73
N VAL A 39 -10.60 3.11 -15.28
CA VAL A 39 -10.16 4.23 -16.11
C VAL A 39 -9.24 5.19 -15.38
N THR A 40 -9.53 5.49 -14.10
CA THR A 40 -8.74 6.46 -13.31
C THR A 40 -7.46 5.88 -12.73
N LYS A 41 -7.37 4.54 -12.50
CA LYS A 41 -6.29 3.93 -11.74
C LYS A 41 -5.45 2.91 -12.50
N TYR A 42 -5.97 2.29 -13.57
CA TYR A 42 -5.30 1.18 -14.27
C TYR A 42 -5.07 1.43 -15.75
N ALA A 43 -6.07 2.04 -16.43
CA ALA A 43 -6.06 2.21 -17.88
C ALA A 43 -5.00 3.20 -18.35
N ARG A 44 -4.23 2.82 -19.35
CA ARG A 44 -3.33 3.72 -20.08
C ARG A 44 -4.08 4.52 -21.13
N TYR A 45 -3.54 5.67 -21.48
CA TYR A 45 -4.03 6.43 -22.61
C TYR A 45 -3.39 5.94 -23.90
N LEU A 46 -4.21 5.63 -24.89
CA LEU A 46 -3.82 5.20 -26.23
C LEU A 46 -3.86 6.42 -27.15
N GLU A 47 -2.68 6.89 -27.56
CA GLU A 47 -2.56 8.11 -28.39
C GLU A 47 -3.16 7.94 -29.79
N ASP A 48 -3.01 6.74 -30.39
CA ASP A 48 -3.57 6.36 -31.68
C ASP A 48 -5.11 6.34 -31.69
N LYS A 49 -5.70 5.91 -30.55
CA LYS A 49 -7.16 5.81 -30.39
C LYS A 49 -7.79 7.01 -29.69
N LYS A 50 -6.98 7.96 -29.20
CA LYS A 50 -7.39 9.15 -28.43
C LYS A 50 -8.31 8.83 -27.24
N ARG A 51 -8.11 7.68 -26.58
CA ARG A 51 -8.87 7.22 -25.43
C ARG A 51 -8.00 6.40 -24.47
N ARG A 52 -8.54 6.08 -23.31
CA ARG A 52 -7.92 5.11 -22.41
C ARG A 52 -8.25 3.68 -22.82
N GLU A 53 -7.42 2.73 -22.35
CA GLU A 53 -7.63 1.29 -22.52
C GLU A 53 -9.00 0.86 -21.98
N SER A 54 -9.62 -0.13 -22.62
CA SER A 54 -10.69 -0.94 -22.03
C SER A 54 -10.10 -1.92 -21.00
N TRP A 55 -10.97 -2.56 -20.20
CA TRP A 55 -10.52 -3.58 -19.24
C TRP A 55 -9.82 -4.75 -19.95
N GLU A 56 -10.37 -5.23 -21.04
CA GLU A 56 -9.76 -6.30 -21.85
C GLU A 56 -8.40 -5.88 -22.43
N GLU A 57 -8.25 -4.66 -22.94
CA GLU A 57 -6.98 -4.14 -23.45
C GLU A 57 -5.92 -4.02 -22.32
N THR A 58 -6.33 -3.60 -21.13
CA THR A 58 -5.43 -3.55 -19.95
C THR A 58 -4.93 -4.94 -19.57
N VAL A 59 -5.83 -5.93 -19.50
CA VAL A 59 -5.48 -7.32 -19.16
C VAL A 59 -4.61 -7.94 -20.24
N THR A 60 -4.95 -7.76 -21.50
CA THR A 60 -4.18 -8.30 -22.63
C THR A 60 -2.77 -7.72 -22.66
N ARG A 61 -2.61 -6.39 -22.52
CA ARG A 61 -1.30 -5.75 -22.44
C ARG A 61 -0.44 -6.33 -21.30
N TYR A 62 -1.03 -6.57 -20.14
CA TYR A 62 -0.33 -7.20 -19.02
C TYR A 62 0.11 -8.62 -19.35
N MET A 63 -0.78 -9.43 -19.91
CA MET A 63 -0.51 -10.82 -20.24
C MET A 63 0.53 -10.94 -21.37
N ASP A 64 0.43 -10.10 -22.39
CA ASP A 64 1.41 -10.06 -23.49
C ASP A 64 2.79 -9.64 -22.98
N TYR A 65 2.84 -8.65 -22.08
CA TYR A 65 4.10 -8.27 -21.43
C TYR A 65 4.71 -9.42 -20.63
N MET A 66 3.88 -10.18 -19.92
CA MET A 66 4.31 -11.35 -19.18
C MET A 66 4.98 -12.39 -20.10
N THR A 67 4.40 -12.67 -21.26
CA THR A 67 4.95 -13.65 -22.23
C THR A 67 6.26 -13.20 -22.88
N THR A 68 6.59 -11.90 -22.89
CA THR A 68 7.91 -11.43 -23.37
C THR A 68 9.06 -11.83 -22.43
N LYS A 69 8.77 -12.24 -21.22
CA LYS A 69 9.77 -12.54 -20.18
C LYS A 69 9.83 -14.03 -19.83
N VAL A 70 8.69 -14.72 -19.87
CA VAL A 70 8.56 -16.13 -19.50
C VAL A 70 7.57 -16.85 -20.40
N ASP A 71 7.78 -18.15 -20.61
CA ASP A 71 6.81 -18.99 -21.30
C ASP A 71 5.72 -19.47 -20.31
N LEU A 72 4.49 -19.14 -20.60
CA LEU A 72 3.32 -19.55 -19.83
C LEU A 72 2.63 -20.81 -20.37
N GLY A 73 2.94 -21.19 -21.62
CA GLY A 73 2.28 -22.31 -22.29
C GLY A 73 0.74 -22.20 -22.22
N ASP A 74 0.07 -23.31 -21.93
CA ASP A 74 -1.39 -23.38 -21.84
C ASP A 74 -1.99 -22.53 -20.71
N LYS A 75 -1.19 -22.09 -19.72
CA LYS A 75 -1.66 -21.25 -18.63
C LYS A 75 -2.01 -19.82 -19.06
N TYR A 76 -1.52 -19.33 -20.20
CA TYR A 76 -1.84 -18.00 -20.70
C TYR A 76 -3.34 -17.77 -20.77
N LYS A 77 -4.08 -18.65 -21.45
CA LYS A 77 -5.54 -18.50 -21.64
C LYS A 77 -6.29 -18.54 -20.31
N GLU A 78 -5.86 -19.40 -19.41
CA GLU A 78 -6.48 -19.55 -18.10
C GLU A 78 -6.26 -18.31 -17.22
N LEU A 79 -5.04 -17.80 -17.13
CA LEU A 79 -4.68 -16.58 -16.39
C LEU A 79 -5.40 -15.36 -16.97
N HIS A 80 -5.38 -15.18 -18.29
CA HIS A 80 -6.05 -14.08 -18.96
C HIS A 80 -7.56 -14.06 -18.63
N ARG A 81 -8.24 -15.23 -18.74
CA ARG A 81 -9.64 -15.37 -18.39
C ARG A 81 -9.93 -15.06 -16.92
N ALA A 82 -9.10 -15.57 -16.00
CA ALA A 82 -9.29 -15.40 -14.56
C ALA A 82 -9.15 -13.92 -14.14
N ILE A 83 -8.21 -13.19 -14.75
CA ILE A 83 -8.05 -11.74 -14.52
C ILE A 83 -9.24 -10.98 -15.12
N LEU A 84 -9.65 -11.30 -16.35
CA LEU A 84 -10.81 -10.67 -16.99
C LEU A 84 -12.08 -10.81 -16.14
N LYS A 85 -12.28 -11.99 -15.55
CA LYS A 85 -13.42 -12.29 -14.67
C LYS A 85 -13.25 -11.78 -13.24
N GLN A 86 -12.11 -11.14 -12.92
CA GLN A 86 -11.81 -10.65 -11.58
C GLN A 86 -11.83 -11.78 -10.52
N GLU A 87 -11.42 -12.98 -10.90
CA GLU A 87 -11.23 -14.12 -9.98
C GLU A 87 -9.90 -14.02 -9.24
N VAL A 88 -8.88 -13.50 -9.92
CA VAL A 88 -7.56 -13.17 -9.38
C VAL A 88 -7.08 -11.85 -9.95
N MET A 89 -6.26 -11.14 -9.18
CA MET A 89 -5.67 -9.88 -9.62
C MET A 89 -4.16 -9.92 -9.48
N PRO A 90 -3.41 -9.53 -10.53
CA PRO A 90 -1.99 -9.29 -10.42
C PRO A 90 -1.72 -8.04 -9.56
N SER A 91 -0.46 -7.79 -9.25
CA SER A 91 -0.06 -6.53 -8.65
C SER A 91 -0.69 -5.34 -9.38
N MET A 92 -1.36 -4.48 -8.63
CA MET A 92 -1.92 -3.24 -9.20
C MET A 92 -0.85 -2.46 -9.97
N ARG A 93 0.37 -2.40 -9.42
CA ARG A 93 1.48 -1.66 -10.03
C ARG A 93 1.90 -2.26 -11.35
N LEU A 94 2.13 -3.56 -11.39
CA LEU A 94 2.53 -4.23 -12.63
C LEU A 94 1.40 -4.21 -13.66
N LEU A 95 0.14 -4.41 -13.26
CA LEU A 95 -1.00 -4.28 -14.17
C LEU A 95 -1.07 -2.90 -14.84
N MET A 96 -0.75 -1.84 -14.08
CA MET A 96 -0.70 -0.47 -14.60
C MET A 96 0.55 -0.20 -15.45
N THR A 97 1.73 -0.73 -15.07
CA THR A 97 3.04 -0.32 -15.62
C THR A 97 3.63 -1.30 -16.63
N ALA A 98 3.06 -2.51 -16.80
CA ALA A 98 3.54 -3.53 -17.72
C ALA A 98 3.78 -2.97 -19.15
N GLY A 99 4.98 -3.15 -19.70
CA GLY A 99 5.51 -2.54 -20.92
C GLY A 99 6.58 -1.48 -20.64
N ILE A 100 6.66 -0.42 -21.44
CA ILE A 100 7.74 0.59 -21.45
C ILE A 100 8.14 1.11 -20.06
N ALA A 101 7.17 1.34 -19.17
CA ALA A 101 7.48 1.86 -17.84
C ALA A 101 8.25 0.84 -16.99
N CYS A 102 7.86 -0.43 -17.06
CA CYS A 102 8.50 -1.53 -16.34
C CYS A 102 9.86 -1.90 -16.98
N ASP A 103 9.99 -1.84 -18.32
CA ASP A 103 11.26 -2.07 -19.02
C ASP A 103 12.32 -1.01 -18.72
N ARG A 104 11.89 0.23 -18.43
CA ARG A 104 12.82 1.29 -18.01
C ARG A 104 13.41 1.03 -16.63
N ASP A 105 12.58 0.55 -15.69
CA ASP A 105 12.99 0.24 -14.33
C ASP A 105 11.94 -0.66 -13.67
N ASN A 106 12.35 -1.85 -13.22
CA ASN A 106 11.45 -2.82 -12.62
C ASN A 106 10.88 -2.39 -11.27
N ILE A 107 11.41 -1.36 -10.61
CA ILE A 107 10.82 -0.81 -9.37
C ILE A 107 9.35 -0.49 -9.58
N SER A 108 8.97 0.01 -10.77
CA SER A 108 7.60 0.38 -11.08
C SER A 108 6.59 -0.77 -11.00
N ALA A 109 7.05 -2.02 -11.02
CA ALA A 109 6.23 -3.23 -10.89
C ALA A 109 5.85 -3.54 -9.43
N PHE A 110 6.66 -3.08 -8.45
CA PHE A 110 6.54 -3.48 -7.06
C PHE A 110 5.62 -2.55 -6.27
N ASN A 111 4.85 -3.13 -5.33
CA ASN A 111 3.96 -2.38 -4.46
C ASN A 111 4.67 -1.89 -3.19
N CYS A 112 5.62 -2.67 -2.69
CA CYS A 112 6.14 -2.57 -1.34
C CYS A 112 7.66 -2.58 -1.31
N ALA A 113 8.24 -1.75 -0.43
CA ALA A 113 9.65 -1.71 -0.11
C ALA A 113 9.85 -1.35 1.36
N TYR A 114 11.03 -1.68 1.88
CA TYR A 114 11.48 -1.24 3.19
C TYR A 114 12.95 -0.81 3.12
N VAL A 115 13.29 0.25 3.85
CA VAL A 115 14.66 0.77 3.97
C VAL A 115 14.94 1.30 5.37
N ALA A 116 16.07 0.89 5.96
CA ALA A 116 16.61 1.51 7.16
C ALA A 116 17.33 2.82 6.80
N MET A 117 17.02 3.92 7.52
CA MET A 117 17.60 5.24 7.24
C MET A 117 19.01 5.36 7.83
N SER A 118 19.90 4.42 7.47
CA SER A 118 21.23 4.22 8.05
C SER A 118 22.37 4.84 7.24
N THR A 119 22.11 5.28 6.01
CA THR A 119 23.13 5.83 5.09
C THR A 119 22.64 7.10 4.41
N LYS A 120 23.56 7.96 3.96
CA LYS A 120 23.27 9.14 3.14
C LYS A 120 22.44 8.77 1.90
N ARG A 121 22.71 7.60 1.31
CA ARG A 121 22.06 7.09 0.10
C ARG A 121 20.61 6.67 0.33
N SER A 122 20.24 6.20 1.54
CA SER A 122 18.89 5.74 1.86
C SER A 122 17.81 6.77 1.52
N PHE A 123 18.07 8.06 1.75
CA PHE A 123 17.11 9.14 1.47
C PHE A 123 16.82 9.29 -0.03
N SER A 124 17.86 9.27 -0.87
CA SER A 124 17.70 9.37 -2.33
C SER A 124 17.10 8.11 -2.95
N GLU A 125 17.36 6.95 -2.38
CA GLU A 125 16.73 5.68 -2.77
C GLU A 125 15.24 5.69 -2.42
N ALA A 126 14.87 6.14 -1.21
CA ALA A 126 13.47 6.30 -0.82
C ALA A 126 12.71 7.24 -1.76
N LEU A 127 13.30 8.39 -2.11
CA LEU A 127 12.73 9.32 -3.09
C LEU A 127 12.49 8.63 -4.44
N TYR A 128 13.50 7.93 -4.96
CA TYR A 128 13.38 7.28 -6.26
C TYR A 128 12.33 6.16 -6.28
N ILE A 129 12.27 5.36 -5.22
CA ILE A 129 11.28 4.29 -5.06
C ILE A 129 9.87 4.88 -5.00
N LEU A 130 9.65 5.91 -4.19
CA LEU A 130 8.34 6.57 -4.08
C LEU A 130 7.91 7.20 -5.42
N MET A 131 8.82 7.84 -6.16
CA MET A 131 8.54 8.38 -7.50
C MET A 131 8.19 7.30 -8.54
N ASN A 132 8.60 6.06 -8.33
CA ASN A 132 8.14 4.91 -9.12
C ASN A 132 6.79 4.37 -8.64
N GLY A 133 6.22 4.94 -7.58
CA GLY A 133 4.89 4.64 -7.05
C GLY A 133 4.86 3.43 -6.12
N THR A 134 6.01 2.97 -5.68
CA THR A 134 6.16 1.92 -4.67
C THR A 134 6.11 2.54 -3.29
N GLY A 135 5.30 1.99 -2.37
CA GLY A 135 5.24 2.43 -0.99
C GLY A 135 6.48 2.01 -0.20
N VAL A 136 6.92 2.83 0.77
CA VAL A 136 8.15 2.61 1.52
C VAL A 136 7.86 2.58 3.02
N GLY A 137 8.20 1.46 3.67
CA GLY A 137 8.42 1.43 5.11
C GLY A 137 9.86 1.85 5.41
N PHE A 138 10.05 2.57 6.49
CA PHE A 138 11.39 2.99 6.88
C PHE A 138 11.60 2.90 8.39
N SER A 139 12.84 2.68 8.80
CA SER A 139 13.24 2.78 10.22
C SER A 139 13.98 4.06 10.45
N ASN A 140 13.53 4.81 11.45
CA ASN A 140 14.22 5.94 12.06
C ASN A 140 14.57 5.65 13.53
N GLU A 141 14.75 4.37 13.86
CA GLU A 141 15.19 3.91 15.19
C GLU A 141 16.58 4.46 15.50
N ARG A 142 16.88 4.68 16.79
CA ARG A 142 18.11 5.35 17.23
C ARG A 142 19.40 4.64 16.81
N ASP A 143 19.41 3.31 16.88
CA ASP A 143 20.55 2.49 16.45
C ASP A 143 20.76 2.53 14.93
N VAL A 144 19.70 2.70 14.16
CA VAL A 144 19.73 2.86 12.70
C VAL A 144 20.30 4.23 12.34
N ILE A 145 19.70 5.32 12.84
CA ILE A 145 20.12 6.69 12.47
C ILE A 145 21.45 7.10 13.11
N SER A 146 21.88 6.42 14.19
CA SER A 146 23.21 6.65 14.79
C SER A 146 24.37 6.37 13.84
N LYS A 147 24.13 5.60 12.77
CA LYS A 147 25.10 5.31 11.71
C LYS A 147 25.30 6.50 10.74
N LEU A 148 24.38 7.46 10.74
CA LEU A 148 24.53 8.68 9.95
C LEU A 148 25.65 9.55 10.51
N PRO A 149 26.40 10.29 9.65
CA PRO A 149 27.47 11.16 10.11
C PRO A 149 26.94 12.35 10.94
N THR A 150 27.79 12.91 11.76
CA THR A 150 27.59 14.22 12.38
C THR A 150 27.58 15.29 11.26
N ILE A 151 26.69 16.26 11.38
CA ILE A 151 26.61 17.39 10.45
C ILE A 151 27.68 18.42 10.87
N PRO A 152 28.61 18.77 9.96
CA PRO A 152 29.62 19.78 10.24
C PRO A 152 28.99 21.19 10.26
N THR A 153 29.81 22.21 10.51
CA THR A 153 29.44 23.60 10.27
C THR A 153 29.21 23.80 8.78
N LEU A 154 28.07 24.39 8.43
CA LEU A 154 27.66 24.58 7.05
C LEU A 154 28.04 25.96 6.54
N ALA A 155 28.57 26.04 5.32
CA ALA A 155 28.87 27.27 4.63
C ALA A 155 28.37 27.21 3.16
N LYS A 156 27.99 28.36 2.59
CA LYS A 156 27.67 28.43 1.17
C LYS A 156 28.93 28.15 0.34
N CYS A 157 28.78 27.38 -0.74
CA CYS A 157 29.86 27.12 -1.69
C CYS A 157 29.44 27.54 -3.10
N ASP A 158 30.43 27.59 -4.01
CA ASP A 158 30.22 27.99 -5.41
C ASP A 158 29.69 26.86 -6.29
N ASP A 159 29.54 25.65 -5.73
CA ASP A 159 29.03 24.52 -6.47
C ASP A 159 27.58 24.71 -6.88
N VAL A 160 27.25 24.30 -8.12
CA VAL A 160 25.90 24.35 -8.67
C VAL A 160 25.39 22.94 -8.97
N ILE A 161 24.28 22.55 -8.38
CA ILE A 161 23.58 21.32 -8.68
C ILE A 161 22.49 21.59 -9.72
N VAL A 162 22.72 21.23 -10.98
CA VAL A 162 21.72 21.30 -12.04
C VAL A 162 20.78 20.10 -11.97
N VAL A 163 19.49 20.34 -11.87
CA VAL A 163 18.46 19.29 -11.76
C VAL A 163 17.95 18.90 -13.15
N ALA A 164 18.18 17.67 -13.57
CA ALA A 164 17.64 17.15 -14.83
C ALA A 164 16.16 16.81 -14.70
N ASP A 165 15.38 17.05 -15.79
CA ASP A 165 13.93 16.83 -15.86
C ASP A 165 13.56 15.34 -15.99
N SER A 166 13.84 14.56 -14.96
CA SER A 166 13.50 13.13 -14.86
C SER A 166 13.48 12.67 -13.41
N LYS A 167 12.79 11.56 -13.11
CA LYS A 167 12.82 10.93 -11.78
C LYS A 167 14.25 10.65 -11.30
N LYS A 168 15.09 10.10 -12.19
CA LYS A 168 16.50 9.85 -11.90
C LYS A 168 17.25 11.16 -11.66
N GLY A 169 16.98 12.20 -12.46
CA GLY A 169 17.59 13.52 -12.29
C GLY A 169 17.29 14.13 -10.94
N TRP A 170 16.04 14.07 -10.50
CA TRP A 170 15.63 14.55 -9.17
C TRP A 170 16.32 13.78 -8.04
N ALA A 171 16.35 12.44 -8.12
CA ALA A 171 17.00 11.61 -7.11
C ALA A 171 18.53 11.80 -7.08
N VAL A 172 19.18 12.01 -8.24
CA VAL A 172 20.61 12.33 -8.32
C VAL A 172 20.91 13.70 -7.70
N ALA A 173 20.11 14.72 -8.03
CA ALA A 173 20.27 16.06 -7.46
C ALA A 173 20.07 16.04 -5.94
N PHE A 174 19.06 15.32 -5.45
CA PHE A 174 18.83 15.14 -4.02
C PHE A 174 19.99 14.41 -3.34
N ARG A 175 20.53 13.37 -3.96
CA ARG A 175 21.73 12.66 -3.44
C ARG A 175 22.94 13.58 -3.34
N LYS A 176 23.15 14.43 -4.35
CA LYS A 176 24.25 15.42 -4.32
C LYS A 176 24.05 16.42 -3.19
N LEU A 177 22.85 17.02 -3.06
CA LEU A 177 22.54 17.94 -1.96
C LEU A 177 22.83 17.29 -0.60
N MET A 178 22.30 16.08 -0.36
CA MET A 178 22.53 15.36 0.90
C MET A 178 24.02 15.13 1.16
N SER A 179 24.81 14.79 0.16
CA SER A 179 26.25 14.60 0.31
C SER A 179 26.96 15.92 0.64
N SER A 180 26.69 16.99 -0.10
CA SER A 180 27.28 18.32 0.15
C SER A 180 26.98 18.81 1.58
N LEU A 181 25.74 18.70 2.03
CA LEU A 181 25.36 19.10 3.40
C LEU A 181 26.12 18.32 4.48
N TRP A 182 26.40 17.01 4.27
CA TRP A 182 27.24 16.23 5.18
C TRP A 182 28.75 16.48 5.02
N GLU A 183 29.16 17.19 3.99
CA GLU A 183 30.53 17.65 3.75
C GLU A 183 30.76 19.08 4.26
N GLY A 184 29.68 19.79 4.62
CA GLY A 184 29.73 21.16 5.15
C GLY A 184 29.32 22.22 4.14
N ASP A 185 28.90 21.83 2.94
CA ASP A 185 28.67 22.72 1.82
C ASP A 185 27.17 22.92 1.56
N ILE A 186 26.74 24.17 1.36
CA ILE A 186 25.42 24.53 0.88
C ILE A 186 25.53 24.98 -0.59
N PRO A 187 25.27 24.08 -1.56
CA PRO A 187 25.37 24.38 -2.98
C PRO A 187 24.18 25.21 -3.48
N THR A 188 24.39 25.91 -4.57
CA THR A 188 23.31 26.54 -5.35
C THR A 188 22.58 25.48 -6.18
N ILE A 189 21.25 25.58 -6.28
CA ILE A 189 20.45 24.61 -7.04
C ILE A 189 19.83 25.29 -8.27
N ASP A 190 20.13 24.75 -9.43
CA ASP A 190 19.55 25.17 -10.71
C ASP A 190 18.39 24.24 -11.11
N TYR A 191 17.18 24.79 -11.22
CA TYR A 191 15.93 24.11 -11.55
C TYR A 191 15.46 24.39 -12.99
N ASP A 192 16.18 25.17 -13.79
CA ASP A 192 15.70 25.72 -15.07
C ASP A 192 15.38 24.66 -16.12
N LYS A 193 15.99 23.47 -16.00
CA LYS A 193 15.70 22.33 -16.89
C LYS A 193 14.40 21.60 -16.58
N ILE A 194 13.77 21.87 -15.42
CA ILE A 194 12.54 21.17 -15.02
C ILE A 194 11.35 21.78 -15.78
N ARG A 195 10.56 20.92 -16.44
CA ARG A 195 9.35 21.33 -17.16
C ARG A 195 8.36 22.05 -16.25
N PRO A 196 7.58 22.98 -16.78
CA PRO A 196 6.59 23.72 -16.01
C PRO A 196 5.44 22.82 -15.53
N ALA A 197 4.73 23.30 -14.49
CA ALA A 197 3.55 22.62 -13.96
C ALA A 197 2.45 22.53 -15.03
N GLY A 198 1.73 21.40 -15.04
CA GLY A 198 0.59 21.17 -15.94
C GLY A 198 0.92 20.41 -17.22
N GLU A 199 2.17 20.29 -17.62
CA GLU A 199 2.57 19.45 -18.76
C GLU A 199 2.20 17.98 -18.55
N ARG A 200 1.78 17.31 -19.65
CA ARG A 200 1.35 15.91 -19.62
C ARG A 200 2.55 14.96 -19.46
N LEU A 201 2.41 14.02 -18.52
CA LEU A 201 3.40 12.97 -18.31
C LEU A 201 3.11 11.77 -19.23
N LYS A 202 3.99 11.52 -20.21
CA LYS A 202 3.78 10.50 -21.27
C LYS A 202 3.88 9.05 -20.75
N THR A 203 4.70 8.78 -19.74
CA THR A 203 5.02 7.39 -19.34
C THR A 203 4.08 6.83 -18.27
N PHE A 204 3.71 7.62 -17.27
CA PHE A 204 2.90 7.19 -16.12
C PHE A 204 1.49 7.79 -16.12
N GLY A 205 1.23 8.72 -17.05
CA GLY A 205 0.02 9.55 -17.03
C GLY A 205 0.09 10.66 -15.97
N GLY A 206 -0.94 11.50 -15.88
CA GLY A 206 -0.95 12.66 -15.01
C GLY A 206 -0.25 13.88 -15.61
N ARG A 207 -0.07 14.92 -14.79
CA ARG A 207 0.54 16.19 -15.17
C ARG A 207 1.77 16.48 -14.32
N ALA A 208 2.74 17.21 -14.88
CA ALA A 208 3.95 17.65 -14.18
C ALA A 208 3.58 18.63 -13.05
N SER A 209 4.30 18.53 -11.94
CA SER A 209 4.17 19.44 -10.79
C SER A 209 4.98 20.72 -10.93
N GLY A 210 5.88 20.79 -11.90
CA GLY A 210 6.90 21.84 -11.98
C GLY A 210 7.98 21.70 -10.90
N PRO A 211 8.87 22.70 -10.77
CA PRO A 211 10.02 22.64 -9.86
C PRO A 211 9.66 22.91 -8.38
N GLN A 212 8.52 23.54 -8.09
CA GLN A 212 8.22 24.04 -6.75
C GLN A 212 8.21 22.98 -5.64
N PRO A 213 7.63 21.78 -5.82
CA PRO A 213 7.70 20.74 -4.78
C PRO A 213 9.13 20.34 -4.44
N LEU A 214 9.99 20.23 -5.44
CA LEU A 214 11.40 19.88 -5.23
C LEU A 214 12.16 21.02 -4.52
N ARG A 215 11.88 22.28 -4.85
CA ARG A 215 12.41 23.45 -4.11
C ARG A 215 12.03 23.37 -2.64
N ASN A 216 10.77 23.10 -2.35
CA ASN A 216 10.28 22.99 -0.97
C ASN A 216 11.02 21.89 -0.19
N LEU A 217 11.22 20.72 -0.80
CA LEU A 217 11.99 19.62 -0.18
C LEU A 217 13.44 20.06 0.09
N PHE A 218 14.13 20.64 -0.90
CA PHE A 218 15.53 21.01 -0.76
C PHE A 218 15.74 22.09 0.28
N THR A 219 14.86 23.11 0.30
CA THR A 219 14.86 24.14 1.33
C THR A 219 14.61 23.56 2.72
N PHE A 220 13.61 22.66 2.85
CA PHE A 220 13.30 22.00 4.13
C PHE A 220 14.50 21.21 4.66
N VAL A 221 15.15 20.46 3.79
CA VAL A 221 16.33 19.65 4.17
C VAL A 221 17.49 20.53 4.57
N THR A 222 17.81 21.57 3.80
CA THR A 222 18.90 22.51 4.13
C THR A 222 18.65 23.17 5.48
N ASN A 223 17.45 23.69 5.72
CA ASN A 223 17.08 24.30 7.01
C ASN A 223 17.17 23.30 8.18
N THR A 224 16.83 22.02 7.95
CA THR A 224 16.94 20.97 8.97
C THR A 224 18.40 20.71 9.32
N PHE A 225 19.27 20.67 8.32
CA PHE A 225 20.72 20.49 8.51
C PHE A 225 21.35 21.70 9.20
N GLU A 226 20.97 22.92 8.84
CA GLU A 226 21.45 24.15 9.50
C GLU A 226 21.13 24.14 11.01
N LYS A 227 19.92 23.66 11.40
CA LYS A 227 19.54 23.52 12.81
C LYS A 227 20.25 22.37 13.53
N ALA A 228 20.80 21.43 12.80
CA ALA A 228 21.44 20.23 13.34
C ALA A 228 22.98 20.28 13.30
N GLN A 229 23.58 21.41 12.97
CA GLN A 229 25.03 21.58 12.95
C GLN A 229 25.68 21.16 14.27
N GLY A 230 26.82 20.47 14.21
CA GLY A 230 27.56 19.96 15.35
C GLY A 230 27.01 18.66 15.96
N ARG A 231 25.89 18.13 15.47
CA ARG A 231 25.28 16.89 15.94
C ARG A 231 24.75 16.03 14.80
N LYS A 232 24.30 14.84 15.13
CA LYS A 232 23.57 13.97 14.18
C LYS A 232 22.10 14.38 14.10
N LEU A 233 21.44 14.04 12.99
CA LEU A 233 19.99 14.12 12.89
C LEU A 233 19.33 13.22 13.96
N ASN A 234 18.28 13.72 14.58
CA ASN A 234 17.46 12.93 15.49
C ASN A 234 16.35 12.16 14.74
N SER A 235 15.63 11.29 15.42
CA SER A 235 14.59 10.44 14.85
C SER A 235 13.47 11.23 14.17
N LEU A 236 13.03 12.33 14.77
CA LEU A 236 11.96 13.15 14.23
C LEU A 236 12.41 13.95 12.99
N GLU A 237 13.64 14.45 12.97
CA GLU A 237 14.20 15.13 11.80
C GLU A 237 14.33 14.19 10.61
N VAL A 238 14.81 12.96 10.83
CA VAL A 238 14.86 11.92 9.80
C VAL A 238 13.45 11.58 9.30
N HIS A 239 12.49 11.39 10.21
CA HIS A 239 11.09 11.15 9.88
C HIS A 239 10.49 12.28 9.02
N ASP A 240 10.69 13.54 9.44
CA ASP A 240 10.14 14.70 8.75
C ASP A 240 10.74 14.87 7.35
N ILE A 241 12.06 14.60 7.16
CA ILE A 241 12.69 14.56 5.84
C ILE A 241 12.03 13.48 4.95
N VAL A 242 11.79 12.28 5.47
CA VAL A 242 11.15 11.21 4.68
C VAL A 242 9.69 11.57 4.37
N CYS A 243 8.97 12.21 5.28
CA CYS A 243 7.63 12.72 5.00
C CYS A 243 7.63 13.78 3.89
N MET A 244 8.58 14.71 3.92
CA MET A 244 8.75 15.71 2.86
C MET A 244 9.11 15.09 1.50
N ILE A 245 9.91 14.01 1.50
CA ILE A 245 10.14 13.21 0.29
C ILE A 245 8.81 12.63 -0.22
N GLY A 246 7.95 12.15 0.67
CA GLY A 246 6.61 11.68 0.33
C GLY A 246 5.72 12.75 -0.27
N ASP A 247 5.80 13.98 0.23
CA ASP A 247 4.97 15.12 -0.20
C ASP A 247 5.20 15.46 -1.68
N ILE A 248 6.42 15.51 -2.13
CA ILE A 248 6.74 15.85 -3.53
C ILE A 248 6.24 14.82 -4.54
N VAL A 249 6.01 13.58 -4.12
CA VAL A 249 5.51 12.49 -4.99
C VAL A 249 3.99 12.59 -5.20
N VAL A 250 3.26 13.18 -4.26
CA VAL A 250 1.79 13.29 -4.30
C VAL A 250 1.32 14.22 -5.43
N VAL A 251 2.09 15.24 -5.73
CA VAL A 251 1.71 16.35 -6.61
C VAL A 251 1.55 15.96 -8.09
N GLY A 252 2.11 14.83 -8.52
CA GLY A 252 2.05 14.36 -9.91
C GLY A 252 0.79 13.59 -10.32
N GLY A 253 -0.21 13.45 -9.45
CA GLY A 253 -1.48 12.75 -9.75
C GLY A 253 -1.37 11.24 -9.96
N VAL A 254 -0.19 10.65 -9.88
CA VAL A 254 0.05 9.24 -10.18
C VAL A 254 -0.29 8.32 -9.00
N ARG A 255 -0.02 8.73 -7.78
CA ARG A 255 -0.39 8.04 -6.54
C ARG A 255 -0.18 8.94 -5.33
N ARG A 256 -0.95 8.71 -4.26
CA ARG A 256 -0.58 9.19 -2.93
C ARG A 256 0.67 8.45 -2.48
N SER A 257 1.62 9.14 -1.86
CA SER A 257 2.73 8.54 -1.14
C SER A 257 2.18 7.62 -0.04
N ALA A 258 2.81 6.48 0.15
CA ALA A 258 2.47 5.56 1.23
C ALA A 258 3.75 5.28 2.00
N LEU A 259 3.76 5.68 3.27
CA LEU A 259 4.90 5.56 4.18
C LEU A 259 4.48 4.94 5.51
N ILE A 260 5.40 4.22 6.17
CA ILE A 260 5.32 3.87 7.58
C ILE A 260 6.68 4.09 8.22
N GLY A 261 6.73 4.85 9.33
CA GLY A 261 7.93 5.04 10.14
C GLY A 261 7.94 4.10 11.34
N LEU A 262 9.06 3.39 11.53
CA LEU A 262 9.31 2.53 12.68
C LEU A 262 10.26 3.24 13.64
N SER A 263 9.85 3.41 14.89
CA SER A 263 10.62 4.13 15.92
C SER A 263 10.67 3.36 17.25
N ASN A 264 11.66 3.64 18.08
CA ASN A 264 11.81 2.97 19.37
C ASN A 264 10.63 3.28 20.31
N LEU A 265 10.27 2.33 21.18
CA LEU A 265 9.26 2.51 22.22
C LEU A 265 9.55 3.75 23.09
N THR A 266 10.81 3.93 23.49
CA THR A 266 11.27 5.03 24.35
C THR A 266 11.52 6.35 23.63
N ASP A 267 11.11 6.47 22.36
CA ASP A 267 11.25 7.71 21.60
C ASP A 267 10.03 8.61 21.78
N HIS A 268 10.09 9.50 22.78
CA HIS A 268 9.02 10.44 23.10
C HIS A 268 8.78 11.44 21.97
N ARG A 269 9.82 11.87 21.21
CA ARG A 269 9.64 12.76 20.05
C ARG A 269 8.72 12.14 19.00
N MET A 270 8.92 10.84 18.74
CA MET A 270 8.08 10.10 17.81
C MET A 270 6.70 9.77 18.38
N ARG A 271 6.59 9.52 19.69
CA ARG A 271 5.30 9.36 20.37
C ARG A 271 4.43 10.60 20.21
N ASP A 272 5.01 11.78 20.36
CA ASP A 272 4.31 13.05 20.37
C ASP A 272 4.28 13.74 18.99
N ALA A 273 4.85 13.11 17.94
CA ALA A 273 5.00 13.71 16.61
C ALA A 273 3.67 14.19 15.99
N LYS A 274 2.57 13.55 16.34
CA LYS A 274 1.22 13.87 15.86
C LYS A 274 0.26 14.17 17.02
N THR A 275 0.70 14.96 17.98
CA THR A 275 -0.13 15.47 19.06
C THR A 275 -0.45 16.96 18.86
N GLY A 276 -1.52 17.45 19.48
CA GLY A 276 -1.94 18.84 19.39
C GLY A 276 -2.36 19.24 17.96
N GLN A 277 -1.98 20.45 17.56
CA GLN A 277 -2.37 21.04 16.28
C GLN A 277 -1.34 20.77 15.16
N TRP A 278 -0.67 19.63 15.17
CA TRP A 278 0.35 19.26 14.19
C TRP A 278 -0.11 19.32 12.73
N TYR A 279 -1.40 19.16 12.47
CA TYR A 279 -2.00 19.16 11.13
C TYR A 279 -2.22 20.56 10.53
N LEU A 280 -2.02 21.61 11.31
CA LEU A 280 -2.13 22.99 10.81
C LEU A 280 -1.06 23.29 9.75
N PRO A 281 -1.28 24.31 8.91
CA PRO A 281 -0.26 24.82 8.00
C PRO A 281 1.02 25.21 8.73
N VAL A 282 2.16 25.14 8.03
CA VAL A 282 3.48 25.45 8.62
C VAL A 282 3.56 26.86 9.17
N GLN A 283 2.94 27.85 8.49
CA GLN A 283 2.87 29.24 8.98
C GLN A 283 2.15 29.38 10.32
N ASP A 284 1.30 28.45 10.67
CA ASP A 284 0.55 28.38 11.92
C ASP A 284 1.21 27.45 12.95
N GLY A 285 2.47 27.08 12.71
CA GLY A 285 3.28 26.24 13.59
C GLY A 285 3.05 24.73 13.46
N GLY A 286 2.25 24.29 12.49
CA GLY A 286 1.98 22.87 12.25
C GLY A 286 3.06 22.16 11.44
N ASN A 287 2.91 20.86 11.31
CA ASN A 287 3.80 19.98 10.53
C ASN A 287 2.96 19.01 9.67
N PRO A 288 2.15 19.54 8.73
CA PRO A 288 1.17 18.75 7.99
C PRO A 288 1.78 17.65 7.12
N HIS A 289 3.07 17.74 6.77
CA HIS A 289 3.79 16.70 6.05
C HIS A 289 3.81 15.35 6.79
N ARG A 290 3.69 15.35 8.14
CA ARG A 290 3.64 14.13 8.95
C ARG A 290 2.42 13.25 8.67
N MET A 291 1.36 13.78 8.03
CA MET A 291 0.20 12.98 7.60
C MET A 291 0.56 11.94 6.51
N LEU A 292 1.72 12.06 5.87
CA LEU A 292 2.13 11.17 4.78
C LEU A 292 2.68 9.84 5.26
N ALA A 293 3.07 9.72 6.54
CA ALA A 293 3.52 8.47 7.13
C ALA A 293 2.59 8.01 8.26
N ASN A 294 2.27 6.72 8.30
CA ASN A 294 1.79 6.08 9.52
C ASN A 294 2.99 5.89 10.45
N ASN A 295 2.79 5.95 11.76
CA ASN A 295 3.83 5.73 12.74
C ASN A 295 3.53 4.50 13.59
N SER A 296 4.54 3.63 13.75
CA SER A 296 4.46 2.45 14.62
C SER A 296 5.65 2.38 15.57
N VAL A 297 5.38 1.89 16.77
CA VAL A 297 6.44 1.45 17.68
C VAL A 297 7.05 0.18 17.12
N CYS A 298 8.37 0.12 17.03
CA CYS A 298 9.10 -1.11 16.81
C CYS A 298 9.49 -1.74 18.15
N TYR A 299 8.82 -2.82 18.52
CA TYR A 299 9.19 -3.59 19.72
C TYR A 299 10.27 -4.59 19.34
N THR A 300 11.43 -4.46 19.99
CA THR A 300 12.58 -5.36 19.82
C THR A 300 12.64 -6.43 20.91
N GLU A 301 11.81 -6.29 21.94
CA GLU A 301 11.60 -7.23 23.02
C GLU A 301 10.18 -7.07 23.58
N ARG A 302 9.74 -7.98 24.43
CA ARG A 302 8.49 -7.79 25.16
C ARG A 302 8.72 -6.69 26.20
N PRO A 303 7.96 -5.58 26.18
CA PRO A 303 8.10 -4.51 27.15
C PRO A 303 7.67 -4.98 28.54
N ASN A 304 8.10 -4.27 29.58
CA ASN A 304 7.47 -4.41 30.89
C ASN A 304 6.03 -3.87 30.85
N VAL A 305 5.22 -4.23 31.85
CA VAL A 305 3.79 -3.87 31.89
C VAL A 305 3.60 -2.34 31.90
N GLU A 306 4.43 -1.63 32.67
CA GLU A 306 4.37 -0.17 32.81
C GLU A 306 4.57 0.51 31.45
N SER A 307 5.66 0.23 30.75
CA SER A 307 5.95 0.80 29.43
C SER A 307 4.88 0.43 28.39
N PHE A 308 4.33 -0.79 28.44
CA PHE A 308 3.23 -1.18 27.58
C PHE A 308 1.98 -0.34 27.86
N MET A 309 1.62 -0.18 29.12
CA MET A 309 0.42 0.58 29.52
C MET A 309 0.54 2.06 29.18
N GLU A 310 1.73 2.66 29.34
CA GLU A 310 1.98 4.04 28.94
C GLU A 310 1.76 4.25 27.43
N GLU A 311 2.32 3.37 26.62
CA GLU A 311 2.18 3.46 25.16
C GLU A 311 0.73 3.17 24.74
N TRP A 312 0.07 2.19 25.36
CA TRP A 312 -1.34 1.89 25.11
C TRP A 312 -2.24 3.07 25.45
N LEU A 313 -2.01 3.72 26.59
CA LEU A 313 -2.76 4.91 26.98
C LEU A 313 -2.51 6.08 26.02
N SER A 314 -1.27 6.25 25.54
CA SER A 314 -0.93 7.27 24.52
C SER A 314 -1.69 7.01 23.23
N LEU A 315 -1.75 5.76 22.77
CA LEU A 315 -2.52 5.34 21.59
C LEU A 315 -4.01 5.69 21.76
N VAL A 316 -4.62 5.33 22.88
CA VAL A 316 -6.04 5.63 23.18
C VAL A 316 -6.29 7.15 23.17
N LYS A 317 -5.43 7.92 23.82
CA LYS A 317 -5.56 9.38 23.92
C LYS A 317 -5.37 10.10 22.58
N SER A 318 -4.58 9.52 21.66
CA SER A 318 -4.30 10.14 20.37
C SER A 318 -5.55 10.36 19.52
N GLY A 319 -6.57 9.52 19.67
CA GLY A 319 -7.76 9.51 18.83
C GLY A 319 -7.50 9.23 17.35
N SER A 320 -6.23 9.07 16.95
CA SER A 320 -5.78 8.88 15.57
C SER A 320 -5.27 7.47 15.27
N GLY A 321 -5.20 6.61 16.31
CA GLY A 321 -4.67 5.25 16.20
C GLY A 321 -3.14 5.17 16.12
N GLU A 322 -2.43 6.23 16.42
CA GLU A 322 -0.97 6.25 16.41
C GLU A 322 -0.39 6.33 17.84
N ARG A 323 0.69 5.66 18.13
CA ARG A 323 1.47 4.79 17.21
C ARG A 323 0.87 3.37 17.17
N GLY A 324 0.84 2.77 15.96
CA GLY A 324 0.51 1.36 15.81
C GLY A 324 1.61 0.44 16.37
N ILE A 325 1.36 -0.87 16.34
CA ILE A 325 2.28 -1.89 16.84
C ILE A 325 3.01 -2.55 15.66
N PHE A 326 4.33 -2.56 15.68
CA PHE A 326 5.18 -3.47 14.93
C PHE A 326 6.11 -4.21 15.91
N ASN A 327 5.86 -5.51 16.10
CA ASN A 327 6.67 -6.34 16.97
C ASN A 327 7.70 -7.12 16.15
N ARG A 328 8.96 -6.66 16.16
CA ARG A 328 10.06 -7.27 15.40
C ARG A 328 10.33 -8.71 15.85
N VAL A 329 10.23 -9.00 17.14
CA VAL A 329 10.46 -10.36 17.67
C VAL A 329 9.41 -11.32 17.12
N ALA A 330 8.13 -10.94 17.15
CA ALA A 330 7.07 -11.74 16.57
C ALA A 330 7.23 -11.88 15.03
N ALA A 331 7.68 -10.81 14.35
CA ALA A 331 7.98 -10.86 12.92
C ALA A 331 9.16 -11.80 12.60
N GLN A 332 10.21 -11.79 13.43
CA GLN A 332 11.35 -12.71 13.34
C GLN A 332 10.91 -14.18 13.54
N ASN A 333 10.07 -14.43 14.55
CA ASN A 333 9.51 -15.75 14.80
C ASN A 333 8.63 -16.23 13.63
N GLN A 334 7.79 -15.34 13.10
CA GLN A 334 6.95 -15.64 11.93
C GLN A 334 7.79 -15.91 10.69
N ALA A 335 8.82 -15.12 10.42
CA ALA A 335 9.73 -15.33 9.29
C ALA A 335 10.45 -16.68 9.38
N ALA A 336 10.91 -17.05 10.56
CA ALA A 336 11.64 -18.31 10.81
C ALA A 336 10.75 -19.56 10.88
N LYS A 337 9.43 -19.38 11.12
CA LYS A 337 8.47 -20.48 11.38
C LYS A 337 8.53 -21.61 10.35
N TRP A 338 8.87 -21.28 9.12
CA TRP A 338 8.89 -22.22 7.99
C TRP A 338 10.30 -22.67 7.58
N GLY A 339 11.33 -22.28 8.35
CA GLY A 339 12.73 -22.69 8.13
C GLY A 339 13.39 -22.14 6.87
N ARG A 340 12.79 -21.12 6.23
CA ARG A 340 13.28 -20.55 4.96
C ARG A 340 13.84 -19.13 5.08
N ARG A 341 13.72 -18.50 6.25
CA ARG A 341 14.24 -17.15 6.54
C ARG A 341 15.01 -17.13 7.84
N ASP A 342 16.03 -16.29 7.89
CA ASP A 342 16.90 -16.14 9.08
C ASP A 342 16.16 -15.38 10.19
N LYS A 343 16.08 -16.02 11.37
CA LYS A 343 15.44 -15.43 12.57
C LYS A 343 16.14 -14.18 13.09
N ASN A 344 17.44 -14.05 12.87
CA ASN A 344 18.29 -13.04 13.54
C ASN A 344 18.39 -11.73 12.74
N ARG A 345 17.58 -11.54 11.70
CA ARG A 345 17.60 -10.30 10.91
C ARG A 345 16.71 -9.22 11.51
N ASP A 346 17.14 -7.97 11.36
CA ASP A 346 16.35 -6.80 11.69
C ASP A 346 15.30 -6.55 10.61
N TYR A 347 14.16 -7.21 10.77
CA TYR A 347 13.04 -7.02 9.86
C TYR A 347 12.30 -5.72 10.13
N GLY A 348 11.83 -5.10 9.06
CA GLY A 348 10.81 -4.07 9.04
C GLY A 348 9.60 -4.51 8.24
N CYS A 349 8.81 -3.56 7.79
CA CYS A 349 7.60 -3.84 7.02
C CYS A 349 7.33 -2.77 5.95
N ASN A 350 6.44 -3.09 5.01
CA ASN A 350 5.89 -2.14 4.06
C ASN A 350 4.84 -1.20 4.71
N PRO A 351 4.39 -0.14 4.04
CA PRO A 351 3.48 0.86 4.61
C PRO A 351 2.20 0.33 5.23
N CYS A 352 1.61 -0.71 4.65
CA CYS A 352 0.42 -1.36 5.19
C CYS A 352 0.74 -2.50 6.16
N SER A 353 2.02 -2.78 6.38
CA SER A 353 2.55 -3.71 7.38
C SER A 353 2.18 -5.18 7.18
N GLU A 354 1.70 -5.60 5.99
CA GLU A 354 1.39 -7.02 5.72
C GLU A 354 2.62 -7.86 5.36
N ILE A 355 3.72 -7.25 4.94
CA ILE A 355 4.92 -7.94 4.47
C ILE A 355 6.09 -7.69 5.41
N ILE A 356 6.74 -8.77 5.84
CA ILE A 356 7.97 -8.75 6.64
C ILE A 356 9.16 -8.64 5.68
N LEU A 357 9.90 -7.53 5.75
CA LEU A 357 10.97 -7.18 4.82
C LEU A 357 12.31 -6.99 5.53
N ARG A 358 13.39 -7.40 4.85
CA ARG A 358 14.77 -7.02 5.20
C ARG A 358 15.00 -5.55 4.80
N ASP A 359 16.06 -4.94 5.34
CA ASP A 359 16.55 -3.67 4.80
C ASP A 359 16.84 -3.81 3.31
N LYS A 360 16.44 -2.79 2.53
CA LYS A 360 16.62 -2.75 1.07
C LYS A 360 16.02 -3.97 0.35
N GLN A 361 14.72 -4.18 0.54
CA GLN A 361 14.03 -5.30 -0.08
C GLN A 361 12.66 -4.89 -0.62
N PHE A 362 12.28 -5.52 -1.74
CA PHE A 362 10.96 -5.43 -2.34
C PHE A 362 10.15 -6.69 -2.14
N CYS A 363 8.81 -6.52 -2.13
CA CYS A 363 7.86 -7.60 -2.28
C CYS A 363 6.75 -7.21 -3.24
N ASN A 364 6.26 -8.19 -3.98
CA ASN A 364 5.10 -8.02 -4.85
C ASN A 364 3.83 -8.60 -4.21
N LEU A 365 2.68 -8.08 -4.63
CA LEU A 365 1.38 -8.47 -4.10
C LEU A 365 0.45 -8.90 -5.22
N THR A 366 -0.18 -10.05 -5.05
CA THR A 366 -1.30 -10.53 -5.89
C THR A 366 -2.51 -10.79 -5.01
N GLU A 367 -3.71 -10.80 -5.58
CA GLU A 367 -4.93 -10.97 -4.79
C GLU A 367 -5.82 -12.07 -5.37
N VAL A 368 -6.23 -12.98 -4.53
CA VAL A 368 -7.35 -13.91 -4.77
C VAL A 368 -8.63 -13.22 -4.37
N VAL A 369 -9.59 -13.13 -5.27
CA VAL A 369 -10.90 -12.54 -4.98
C VAL A 369 -11.83 -13.63 -4.48
N VAL A 370 -12.05 -13.63 -3.16
CA VAL A 370 -12.97 -14.54 -2.49
C VAL A 370 -14.40 -14.07 -2.72
N ARG A 371 -15.27 -14.99 -3.12
CA ARG A 371 -16.69 -14.76 -3.37
C ARG A 371 -17.56 -15.63 -2.45
N ALA A 372 -18.79 -15.20 -2.24
CA ALA A 372 -19.74 -15.92 -1.39
C ALA A 372 -19.98 -17.38 -1.80
N ASN A 373 -19.88 -17.69 -3.08
CA ASN A 373 -20.12 -19.02 -3.65
C ASN A 373 -18.84 -19.83 -3.90
N ASP A 374 -17.68 -19.39 -3.40
CA ASP A 374 -16.45 -20.16 -3.54
C ASP A 374 -16.48 -21.43 -2.68
N SER A 375 -15.90 -22.50 -3.23
CA SER A 375 -15.56 -23.74 -2.56
C SER A 375 -14.05 -23.81 -2.30
N LEU A 376 -13.60 -24.76 -1.49
CA LEU A 376 -12.17 -25.02 -1.31
C LEU A 376 -11.46 -25.31 -2.65
N SER A 377 -12.11 -26.03 -3.56
CA SER A 377 -11.55 -26.33 -4.89
C SER A 377 -11.37 -25.07 -5.73
N SER A 378 -12.38 -24.18 -5.80
CA SER A 378 -12.27 -22.93 -6.54
C SER A 378 -11.23 -21.99 -5.92
N LEU A 379 -11.15 -21.92 -4.58
CA LEU A 379 -10.14 -21.14 -3.87
C LEU A 379 -8.72 -21.67 -4.15
N LYS A 380 -8.50 -22.99 -4.12
CA LYS A 380 -7.20 -23.58 -4.50
C LYS A 380 -6.80 -23.20 -5.93
N LYS A 381 -7.76 -23.21 -6.86
CA LYS A 381 -7.51 -22.80 -8.25
C LYS A 381 -7.12 -21.33 -8.36
N LYS A 382 -7.83 -20.45 -7.66
CA LYS A 382 -7.49 -19.02 -7.62
C LYS A 382 -6.14 -18.77 -6.96
N ILE A 383 -5.81 -19.48 -5.87
CA ILE A 383 -4.50 -19.44 -5.20
C ILE A 383 -3.38 -19.85 -6.16
N GLU A 384 -3.56 -20.95 -6.92
CA GLU A 384 -2.62 -21.38 -7.95
C GLU A 384 -2.31 -20.23 -8.92
N LEU A 385 -3.36 -19.66 -9.53
CA LEU A 385 -3.21 -18.59 -10.53
C LEU A 385 -2.56 -17.33 -9.95
N ALA A 386 -2.99 -16.88 -8.77
CA ALA A 386 -2.40 -15.73 -8.11
C ALA A 386 -0.92 -15.95 -7.74
N THR A 387 -0.56 -17.18 -7.34
CA THR A 387 0.83 -17.53 -7.04
C THR A 387 1.70 -17.54 -8.30
N ILE A 388 1.19 -18.01 -9.44
CA ILE A 388 1.89 -17.94 -10.72
C ILE A 388 2.20 -16.50 -11.09
N LEU A 389 1.21 -15.60 -10.97
CA LEU A 389 1.38 -14.16 -11.25
C LEU A 389 2.45 -13.53 -10.36
N GLY A 390 2.46 -13.86 -9.06
CA GLY A 390 3.46 -13.36 -8.12
C GLY A 390 4.87 -13.92 -8.41
N THR A 391 4.97 -15.24 -8.68
CA THR A 391 6.25 -15.88 -9.01
C THR A 391 6.84 -15.28 -10.28
N TYR A 392 6.03 -15.04 -11.32
CA TYR A 392 6.44 -14.27 -12.49
C TYR A 392 7.01 -12.90 -12.13
N GLN A 393 6.25 -12.10 -11.38
CA GLN A 393 6.68 -10.74 -11.03
C GLN A 393 8.01 -10.74 -10.26
N SER A 394 8.30 -11.77 -9.46
CA SER A 394 9.56 -11.88 -8.73
C SER A 394 10.79 -12.05 -9.63
N THR A 395 10.61 -12.30 -10.95
CA THR A 395 11.71 -12.33 -11.93
C THR A 395 12.18 -10.93 -12.32
N LEU A 396 11.39 -9.88 -12.06
CA LEU A 396 11.64 -8.50 -12.47
C LEU A 396 12.53 -7.81 -11.43
N THR A 397 13.86 -7.91 -11.56
CA THR A 397 14.81 -7.40 -10.54
C THR A 397 15.89 -6.46 -11.10
N ASP A 398 15.62 -5.80 -12.24
CA ASP A 398 16.49 -4.76 -12.79
C ASP A 398 16.19 -3.40 -12.15
N PHE A 399 16.94 -3.05 -11.10
CA PHE A 399 16.80 -1.81 -10.32
C PHE A 399 17.94 -0.84 -10.61
N LYS A 400 17.82 -0.03 -11.65
CA LYS A 400 18.93 0.72 -12.26
C LYS A 400 19.57 1.82 -11.41
N PHE A 401 18.83 2.43 -10.49
CA PHE A 401 19.32 3.55 -9.68
C PHE A 401 19.78 3.13 -8.29
N LEU A 402 19.20 2.06 -7.77
CA LEU A 402 19.41 1.58 -6.41
C LEU A 402 20.79 0.92 -6.24
N SER A 403 21.21 0.72 -4.99
CA SER A 403 22.39 -0.09 -4.68
C SER A 403 22.15 -1.56 -5.03
N ASP A 404 23.21 -2.29 -5.34
CA ASP A 404 23.16 -3.71 -5.72
C ASP A 404 22.54 -4.59 -4.63
N GLU A 405 22.56 -4.12 -3.39
CA GLU A 405 21.97 -4.79 -2.25
C GLU A 405 20.44 -5.00 -2.41
N TRP A 406 19.74 -4.03 -3.04
CA TRP A 406 18.32 -4.18 -3.34
C TRP A 406 18.03 -5.37 -4.26
N LYS A 407 18.82 -5.50 -5.32
CA LYS A 407 18.70 -6.62 -6.25
C LYS A 407 19.07 -7.93 -5.55
N LYS A 408 20.21 -7.96 -4.85
CA LYS A 408 20.69 -9.13 -4.12
C LYS A 408 19.64 -9.64 -3.13
N ASN A 409 19.11 -8.77 -2.27
CA ASN A 409 18.12 -9.14 -1.25
C ASN A 409 16.81 -9.63 -1.87
N THR A 410 16.38 -9.03 -2.98
CA THR A 410 15.16 -9.42 -3.69
C THR A 410 15.34 -10.76 -4.40
N ASP A 411 16.48 -11.00 -5.06
CA ASP A 411 16.78 -12.26 -5.75
C ASP A 411 16.95 -13.42 -4.78
N GLU A 412 17.57 -13.21 -3.60
CA GLU A 412 17.78 -14.26 -2.59
C GLU A 412 16.46 -14.78 -2.01
N GLU A 413 15.50 -13.91 -1.71
CA GLU A 413 14.27 -14.30 -1.02
C GLU A 413 13.03 -14.36 -1.93
N ARG A 414 13.01 -13.63 -3.05
CA ARG A 414 11.91 -13.57 -4.04
C ARG A 414 10.53 -13.54 -3.41
N LEU A 415 10.35 -12.65 -2.43
CA LEU A 415 9.14 -12.58 -1.61
C LEU A 415 7.89 -12.36 -2.45
N LEU A 416 6.83 -13.08 -2.13
CA LEU A 416 5.48 -12.87 -2.65
C LEU A 416 4.56 -12.41 -1.52
N GLY A 417 3.45 -11.83 -1.91
CA GLY A 417 2.32 -11.52 -1.06
C GLY A 417 1.03 -11.96 -1.74
N VAL A 418 0.80 -13.28 -1.85
CA VAL A 418 -0.47 -13.84 -2.31
C VAL A 418 -1.50 -13.61 -1.24
N SER A 419 -2.41 -12.68 -1.48
CA SER A 419 -3.39 -12.20 -0.52
C SER A 419 -4.80 -12.68 -0.86
N LEU A 420 -5.66 -12.69 0.16
CA LEU A 420 -7.09 -12.91 0.03
C LEU A 420 -7.83 -11.60 0.20
N THR A 421 -8.75 -11.26 -0.71
CA THR A 421 -9.67 -10.13 -0.55
C THR A 421 -11.11 -10.62 -0.67
N GLY A 422 -12.06 -10.00 0.05
CA GLY A 422 -13.44 -10.51 0.12
C GLY A 422 -13.67 -11.57 1.20
N ILE A 423 -12.77 -11.71 2.16
CA ILE A 423 -12.90 -12.69 3.26
C ILE A 423 -14.24 -12.54 3.96
N MET A 424 -14.67 -11.32 4.22
CA MET A 424 -15.92 -11.03 4.93
C MET A 424 -17.18 -11.16 4.05
N ASP A 425 -17.02 -11.32 2.74
CA ASP A 425 -18.12 -11.61 1.81
C ASP A 425 -18.46 -13.11 1.73
N SER A 426 -17.67 -13.99 2.35
CA SER A 426 -17.81 -15.43 2.25
C SER A 426 -17.98 -16.09 3.63
N SER A 427 -19.10 -16.77 3.84
CA SER A 427 -19.34 -17.55 5.07
C SER A 427 -18.34 -18.68 5.29
N LEU A 428 -17.72 -19.19 4.21
CA LEU A 428 -16.62 -20.17 4.28
C LEU A 428 -15.36 -19.60 4.94
N MET A 429 -15.11 -18.29 4.80
CA MET A 429 -13.83 -17.66 5.13
C MET A 429 -13.90 -16.67 6.31
N ASN A 430 -15.09 -16.14 6.64
CA ASN A 430 -15.25 -15.04 7.58
C ASN A 430 -15.25 -15.43 9.08
N GLY A 431 -15.06 -16.72 9.37
CA GLY A 431 -15.02 -17.24 10.75
C GLY A 431 -16.37 -17.24 11.46
N ALA A 432 -17.49 -17.23 10.71
CA ALA A 432 -18.82 -17.31 11.31
C ALA A 432 -19.02 -18.64 12.08
N LYS A 433 -19.55 -18.55 13.30
CA LYS A 433 -19.75 -19.71 14.20
C LYS A 433 -20.59 -20.83 13.56
N ASN A 434 -21.57 -20.47 12.73
CA ASN A 434 -22.47 -21.42 12.07
C ASN A 434 -21.96 -21.89 10.69
N ALA A 435 -20.81 -21.43 10.24
CA ALA A 435 -20.27 -21.76 8.92
C ALA A 435 -20.01 -23.26 8.76
N ILE A 436 -19.62 -23.94 9.82
CA ILE A 436 -19.35 -25.38 9.83
C ILE A 436 -20.60 -26.23 9.46
N LEU A 437 -21.79 -25.71 9.74
CA LEU A 437 -23.06 -26.36 9.38
C LEU A 437 -23.44 -26.17 7.90
N GLN A 438 -22.88 -25.15 7.28
CA GLN A 438 -23.17 -24.77 5.89
C GLN A 438 -22.15 -25.29 4.91
N HIS A 439 -20.90 -25.54 5.35
CA HIS A 439 -19.78 -25.88 4.49
C HIS A 439 -19.09 -27.17 4.96
N ARG A 440 -19.15 -28.21 4.14
CA ARG A 440 -18.45 -29.50 4.41
C ARG A 440 -16.94 -29.31 4.50
N GLU A 441 -16.40 -28.35 3.78
CA GLU A 441 -14.99 -27.96 3.79
C GLU A 441 -14.49 -27.54 5.17
N LEU A 442 -15.39 -27.06 6.03
CA LEU A 442 -15.08 -26.68 7.40
C LEU A 442 -15.22 -27.85 8.42
N SER A 443 -15.42 -29.09 7.96
CA SER A 443 -15.49 -30.25 8.86
C SER A 443 -14.26 -30.41 9.76
N ARG A 444 -13.09 -29.90 9.32
CA ARG A 444 -11.84 -29.83 10.09
C ARG A 444 -11.56 -28.42 10.65
N GLY A 445 -12.51 -27.49 10.54
CA GLY A 445 -12.38 -26.10 10.94
C GLY A 445 -11.65 -25.20 9.94
N LEU A 446 -11.86 -23.91 10.07
CA LEU A 446 -11.21 -22.88 9.24
C LEU A 446 -9.68 -22.92 9.29
N PRO A 447 -9.01 -23.18 10.44
CA PRO A 447 -7.55 -23.31 10.48
C PRO A 447 -7.01 -24.30 9.46
N LYS A 448 -7.64 -25.47 9.35
CA LYS A 448 -7.17 -26.52 8.44
C LYS A 448 -7.37 -26.16 6.96
N LEU A 449 -8.49 -25.50 6.64
CA LEU A 449 -8.74 -24.98 5.32
C LEU A 449 -7.67 -23.92 4.92
N LEU A 450 -7.35 -23.02 5.83
CA LEU A 450 -6.32 -21.99 5.61
C LEU A 450 -4.93 -22.60 5.40
N GLU A 451 -4.57 -23.62 6.16
CA GLU A 451 -3.32 -24.37 5.96
C GLU A 451 -3.25 -25.02 4.58
N GLU A 452 -4.33 -25.65 4.13
CA GLU A 452 -4.40 -26.27 2.80
C GLU A 452 -4.22 -25.24 1.67
N LEU A 453 -4.81 -24.03 1.80
CA LEU A 453 -4.62 -22.95 0.84
C LEU A 453 -3.17 -22.44 0.81
N ARG A 454 -2.57 -22.22 1.98
CA ARG A 454 -1.16 -21.84 2.13
C ARG A 454 -0.23 -22.87 1.49
N ASP A 455 -0.41 -24.13 1.82
CA ASP A 455 0.44 -25.22 1.33
C ASP A 455 0.29 -25.42 -0.18
N HIS A 456 -0.90 -25.16 -0.71
CA HIS A 456 -1.13 -25.14 -2.16
C HIS A 456 -0.35 -24.01 -2.85
N ALA A 457 -0.34 -22.80 -2.27
CA ALA A 457 0.47 -21.69 -2.77
C ALA A 457 1.98 -22.05 -2.78
N ARG A 458 2.47 -22.67 -1.70
CA ARG A 458 3.88 -23.10 -1.60
C ARG A 458 4.25 -24.11 -2.69
N LYS A 459 3.43 -25.13 -2.88
CA LYS A 459 3.64 -26.15 -3.94
C LYS A 459 3.64 -25.49 -5.33
N THR A 460 2.71 -24.60 -5.58
CA THR A 460 2.64 -23.87 -6.86
C THR A 460 3.90 -23.03 -7.09
N ASN A 461 4.39 -22.31 -6.08
CA ASN A 461 5.60 -21.51 -6.21
C ASN A 461 6.83 -22.37 -6.53
N VAL A 462 6.99 -23.55 -5.89
CA VAL A 462 8.10 -24.48 -6.20
C VAL A 462 8.08 -24.85 -7.67
N ILE A 463 6.93 -25.31 -8.19
CA ILE A 463 6.78 -25.76 -9.60
C ILE A 463 7.11 -24.62 -10.58
N TRP A 464 6.60 -23.40 -10.31
CA TRP A 464 6.77 -22.28 -11.24
C TRP A 464 8.10 -21.56 -11.08
N SER A 465 8.74 -21.60 -9.91
CA SER A 465 10.12 -21.15 -9.74
C SER A 465 11.10 -21.99 -10.56
N GLU A 466 10.90 -23.32 -10.58
CA GLU A 466 11.67 -24.22 -11.42
C GLU A 466 11.47 -23.90 -12.91
N LYS A 467 10.21 -23.74 -13.36
CA LYS A 467 9.90 -23.39 -14.76
C LYS A 467 10.50 -22.04 -15.19
N PHE A 468 10.58 -21.08 -14.30
CA PHE A 468 11.17 -19.77 -14.56
C PHE A 468 12.68 -19.71 -14.30
N ASN A 469 13.28 -20.82 -13.90
CA ASN A 469 14.69 -20.95 -13.56
C ASN A 469 15.14 -19.90 -12.52
N ILE A 470 14.38 -19.79 -11.43
CA ILE A 470 14.66 -18.91 -10.29
C ILE A 470 14.58 -19.68 -8.98
N THR A 471 15.16 -19.12 -7.92
CA THR A 471 15.02 -19.67 -6.56
C THR A 471 13.57 -19.57 -6.07
N CYS A 472 13.14 -20.54 -5.27
CA CYS A 472 11.82 -20.51 -4.63
C CYS A 472 11.69 -19.32 -3.67
N SER A 473 10.50 -18.76 -3.60
CA SER A 473 10.19 -17.70 -2.65
C SER A 473 10.26 -18.21 -1.21
N THR A 474 10.86 -17.42 -0.33
CA THR A 474 11.02 -17.78 1.08
C THR A 474 9.80 -17.47 1.94
N ALA A 475 8.90 -16.61 1.46
CA ALA A 475 7.59 -16.35 2.03
C ALA A 475 6.61 -15.94 0.91
N ILE A 476 5.36 -16.40 0.97
CA ILE A 476 4.42 -16.34 -0.15
C ILE A 476 3.09 -15.71 0.23
N THR A 477 2.50 -16.05 1.38
CA THR A 477 1.12 -15.69 1.70
C THR A 477 1.00 -14.56 2.72
N CYS A 478 0.00 -13.70 2.52
CA CYS A 478 -0.35 -12.63 3.44
C CYS A 478 -1.85 -12.31 3.33
N VAL A 479 -2.35 -11.40 4.16
CA VAL A 479 -3.63 -10.72 3.93
C VAL A 479 -3.39 -9.22 3.94
N LYS A 480 -3.55 -8.61 2.78
CA LYS A 480 -3.35 -7.17 2.60
C LYS A 480 -4.66 -6.41 2.82
N PRO A 481 -4.62 -5.16 3.32
CA PRO A 481 -5.79 -4.28 3.31
C PRO A 481 -6.01 -3.77 1.89
N SER A 482 -6.78 -4.54 1.10
CA SER A 482 -7.01 -4.26 -0.32
C SER A 482 -7.71 -2.90 -0.50
N GLY A 483 -7.01 -1.93 -1.07
CA GLY A 483 -7.58 -0.61 -1.36
C GLY A 483 -8.26 -0.59 -2.73
N THR A 484 -7.54 -0.14 -3.75
CA THR A 484 -8.07 0.04 -5.11
C THR A 484 -8.53 -1.27 -5.76
N VAL A 485 -7.86 -2.40 -5.48
CA VAL A 485 -8.25 -3.70 -6.05
C VAL A 485 -9.62 -4.12 -5.54
N SER A 486 -9.89 -4.06 -4.22
CA SER A 486 -11.22 -4.41 -3.68
C SER A 486 -12.35 -3.55 -4.27
N GLN A 487 -12.05 -2.30 -4.61
CA GLN A 487 -12.98 -1.40 -5.28
C GLN A 487 -13.22 -1.80 -6.74
N LEU A 488 -12.16 -2.17 -7.47
CA LEU A 488 -12.26 -2.62 -8.86
C LEU A 488 -13.05 -3.91 -8.99
N VAL A 489 -12.87 -4.84 -8.05
CA VAL A 489 -13.51 -6.16 -8.10
C VAL A 489 -14.81 -6.24 -7.30
N ASP A 490 -15.23 -5.15 -6.65
CA ASP A 490 -16.37 -5.07 -5.73
C ASP A 490 -16.36 -6.21 -4.70
N SER A 491 -15.43 -6.13 -3.77
CA SER A 491 -15.30 -7.06 -2.65
C SER A 491 -15.07 -6.32 -1.33
N ALA A 492 -15.28 -7.01 -0.21
CA ALA A 492 -14.77 -6.57 1.08
C ALA A 492 -13.23 -6.48 1.02
N SER A 493 -12.64 -5.52 1.73
CA SER A 493 -11.20 -5.23 1.68
C SER A 493 -10.41 -6.17 2.60
N GLY A 494 -9.74 -7.18 2.03
CA GLY A 494 -8.95 -8.14 2.82
C GLY A 494 -9.79 -8.80 3.90
N ILE A 495 -9.37 -8.65 5.16
CA ILE A 495 -10.04 -9.16 6.36
C ILE A 495 -11.01 -8.15 7.01
N HIS A 496 -11.21 -6.97 6.39
CA HIS A 496 -12.13 -5.96 6.90
C HIS A 496 -13.56 -6.26 6.49
N ALA A 497 -14.50 -6.00 7.41
CA ALA A 497 -15.93 -6.09 7.14
C ALA A 497 -16.40 -5.00 6.15
N ARG A 498 -17.52 -5.22 5.48
CA ARG A 498 -18.21 -4.17 4.74
C ARG A 498 -18.84 -3.17 5.70
N PHE A 499 -19.10 -1.96 5.22
CA PHE A 499 -19.67 -0.90 6.04
C PHE A 499 -21.11 -1.24 6.50
N ALA A 500 -21.97 -1.63 5.55
CA ALA A 500 -23.36 -2.03 5.78
C ALA A 500 -23.87 -2.84 4.59
N ASP A 501 -25.12 -3.38 4.67
CA ASP A 501 -25.77 -4.05 3.53
C ASP A 501 -25.94 -3.09 2.34
N TYR A 502 -26.39 -1.86 2.61
CA TYR A 502 -26.46 -0.76 1.66
C TYR A 502 -25.67 0.43 2.17
N TYR A 503 -24.81 0.99 1.36
CA TYR A 503 -24.01 2.16 1.73
C TYR A 503 -23.66 3.02 0.51
N ILE A 504 -23.24 4.25 0.75
CA ILE A 504 -22.79 5.16 -0.29
C ILE A 504 -21.27 5.22 -0.25
N ARG A 505 -20.64 4.87 -1.37
CA ARG A 505 -19.20 5.04 -1.55
C ARG A 505 -18.92 6.35 -2.26
N ARG A 506 -18.10 7.18 -1.64
CA ARG A 506 -17.70 8.47 -2.19
C ARG A 506 -16.29 8.42 -2.74
N ILE A 507 -16.08 8.96 -3.94
CA ILE A 507 -14.76 9.13 -4.55
C ILE A 507 -14.51 10.61 -4.85
N GLN A 508 -13.28 11.05 -4.59
CA GLN A 508 -12.82 12.38 -4.92
C GLN A 508 -12.22 12.37 -6.33
N LEU A 509 -12.61 13.34 -7.13
CA LEU A 509 -12.15 13.54 -8.51
C LEU A 509 -11.59 14.96 -8.62
N ASP A 510 -10.44 15.11 -9.27
CA ASP A 510 -9.93 16.44 -9.63
C ASP A 510 -10.84 17.06 -10.69
N LYS A 511 -11.24 18.31 -10.52
CA LYS A 511 -12.10 19.03 -11.49
C LYS A 511 -11.49 19.11 -12.89
N LYS A 512 -10.17 19.06 -13.00
CA LYS A 512 -9.41 19.08 -14.25
C LYS A 512 -9.26 17.68 -14.87
N ASP A 513 -9.69 16.61 -14.16
CA ASP A 513 -9.66 15.25 -14.72
C ASP A 513 -10.72 15.12 -15.80
N PRO A 514 -10.38 14.65 -17.02
CA PRO A 514 -11.36 14.39 -18.07
C PRO A 514 -12.52 13.50 -17.65
N VAL A 515 -12.31 12.60 -16.68
CA VAL A 515 -13.38 11.76 -16.13
C VAL A 515 -14.38 12.61 -15.33
N CYS A 516 -13.93 13.59 -14.56
CA CYS A 516 -14.79 14.51 -13.83
C CYS A 516 -15.65 15.33 -14.80
N GLU A 517 -15.02 15.91 -15.81
CA GLU A 517 -15.71 16.68 -16.87
C GLU A 517 -16.74 15.81 -17.63
N PHE A 518 -16.37 14.58 -17.96
CA PHE A 518 -17.27 13.64 -18.62
C PHE A 518 -18.50 13.32 -17.76
N LEU A 519 -18.32 13.04 -16.47
CA LEU A 519 -19.41 12.75 -15.55
C LEU A 519 -20.38 13.94 -15.43
N LEU A 520 -19.83 15.17 -15.31
CA LEU A 520 -20.62 16.42 -15.28
C LEU A 520 -21.46 16.58 -16.55
N ARG A 521 -20.85 16.45 -17.72
CA ARG A 521 -21.55 16.59 -19.02
C ARG A 521 -22.65 15.56 -19.22
N ASN A 522 -22.53 14.39 -18.58
CA ASN A 522 -23.55 13.32 -18.65
C ASN A 522 -24.54 13.36 -17.47
N GLY A 523 -24.59 14.45 -16.70
CA GLY A 523 -25.57 14.65 -15.63
C GLY A 523 -25.37 13.74 -14.40
N PHE A 524 -24.15 13.19 -14.21
CA PHE A 524 -23.86 12.40 -13.02
C PHE A 524 -23.81 13.34 -11.79
N PRO A 525 -24.44 13.00 -10.65
CA PRO A 525 -24.47 13.87 -9.49
C PRO A 525 -23.08 13.98 -8.86
N LEU A 526 -22.46 15.13 -9.05
CA LEU A 526 -21.20 15.52 -8.42
C LEU A 526 -21.44 16.71 -7.50
N VAL A 527 -20.77 16.73 -6.35
CA VAL A 527 -20.78 17.83 -5.41
C VAL A 527 -19.37 18.32 -5.15
N ASP A 528 -19.21 19.61 -4.86
CA ASP A 528 -17.91 20.16 -4.47
C ASP A 528 -17.42 19.53 -3.16
N TYR A 529 -16.13 19.23 -3.07
CA TYR A 529 -15.51 18.79 -1.82
C TYR A 529 -15.19 19.99 -0.94
N GLU A 530 -15.89 20.13 0.18
CA GLU A 530 -15.83 21.33 1.05
C GLU A 530 -14.41 21.73 1.45
N ALA A 531 -13.56 20.79 1.76
CA ALA A 531 -12.17 21.07 2.14
C ALA A 531 -11.27 21.52 0.97
N LYS A 532 -11.71 21.32 -0.30
CA LYS A 532 -10.95 21.66 -1.53
C LYS A 532 -11.91 22.02 -2.66
N LYS A 533 -12.82 22.98 -2.42
CA LYS A 533 -13.87 23.39 -3.37
C LYS A 533 -13.36 23.73 -4.76
N ASP A 534 -12.21 24.39 -4.85
CA ASP A 534 -11.70 24.90 -6.12
C ASP A 534 -11.15 23.81 -7.04
N THR A 535 -10.73 22.67 -6.47
CA THR A 535 -9.98 21.65 -7.22
C THR A 535 -10.65 20.29 -7.25
N THR A 536 -11.60 19.99 -6.34
CA THR A 536 -12.05 18.63 -6.12
C THR A 536 -13.57 18.53 -6.07
N MET A 537 -14.12 17.55 -6.77
CA MET A 537 -15.52 17.11 -6.68
C MET A 537 -15.63 15.72 -6.09
N VAL A 538 -16.79 15.40 -5.53
CA VAL A 538 -17.13 14.10 -4.96
C VAL A 538 -18.25 13.46 -5.78
N ALA A 539 -17.99 12.25 -6.26
CA ALA A 539 -18.99 11.36 -6.86
C ALA A 539 -19.47 10.34 -5.82
N SER A 540 -20.78 10.13 -5.75
CA SER A 540 -21.43 9.21 -4.80
C SER A 540 -22.04 8.01 -5.52
N PHE A 541 -21.69 6.79 -5.07
CA PHE A 541 -22.16 5.54 -5.66
C PHE A 541 -22.90 4.71 -4.63
N PRO A 542 -24.16 4.29 -4.92
CA PRO A 542 -24.86 3.33 -4.08
C PRO A 542 -24.22 1.95 -4.23
N MET A 543 -23.88 1.32 -3.13
CA MET A 543 -23.29 -0.01 -3.06
C MET A 543 -24.22 -0.95 -2.31
N LYS A 544 -24.23 -2.22 -2.72
CA LYS A 544 -24.92 -3.31 -2.04
C LYS A 544 -23.93 -4.43 -1.73
N ALA A 545 -23.93 -4.90 -0.49
CA ALA A 545 -23.15 -6.05 -0.10
C ALA A 545 -23.74 -7.37 -0.65
N PRO A 546 -22.95 -8.41 -0.89
CA PRO A 546 -23.45 -9.73 -1.25
C PRO A 546 -24.17 -10.37 -0.05
N PRO A 547 -25.13 -11.31 -0.29
CA PRO A 547 -25.79 -12.05 0.78
C PRO A 547 -24.78 -12.79 1.66
N GLY A 548 -24.97 -12.72 2.98
CA GLY A 548 -24.10 -13.39 3.96
C GLY A 548 -22.78 -12.65 4.27
N ALA A 549 -22.61 -11.45 3.74
CA ALA A 549 -21.48 -10.60 4.11
C ALA A 549 -21.54 -10.18 5.57
N VAL A 550 -20.38 -10.02 6.19
CA VAL A 550 -20.21 -9.49 7.55
C VAL A 550 -20.03 -7.98 7.47
N PHE A 551 -20.75 -7.26 8.35
CA PHE A 551 -20.70 -5.81 8.45
C PHE A 551 -19.87 -5.37 9.66
N ARG A 552 -19.46 -4.11 9.67
CA ARG A 552 -18.57 -3.55 10.69
C ARG A 552 -19.09 -3.66 12.13
N ASN A 553 -20.41 -3.71 12.30
CA ASN A 553 -21.04 -3.82 13.62
C ASN A 553 -21.41 -5.26 14.03
N ASP A 554 -21.16 -6.25 13.16
CA ASP A 554 -21.48 -7.65 13.42
C ASP A 554 -20.42 -8.37 14.25
N LYS A 555 -19.24 -7.77 14.40
CA LYS A 555 -18.13 -8.31 15.20
C LYS A 555 -17.64 -7.28 16.21
N THR A 556 -17.29 -7.76 17.39
CA THR A 556 -16.53 -6.98 18.36
C THR A 556 -15.07 -6.83 17.93
N ALA A 557 -14.35 -5.90 18.55
CA ALA A 557 -12.91 -5.74 18.31
C ALA A 557 -12.15 -7.05 18.61
N LEU A 558 -12.51 -7.76 19.68
CA LEU A 558 -11.91 -9.05 20.04
C LEU A 558 -12.19 -10.14 19.00
N GLU A 559 -13.42 -10.28 18.53
CA GLU A 559 -13.76 -11.28 17.50
C GLU A 559 -13.00 -11.01 16.18
N GLN A 560 -12.76 -9.74 15.84
CA GLN A 560 -11.94 -9.38 14.70
C GLN A 560 -10.46 -9.75 14.92
N MET A 561 -9.93 -9.53 16.13
CA MET A 561 -8.57 -9.86 16.50
C MET A 561 -8.32 -11.37 16.56
N GLU A 562 -9.26 -12.16 17.05
CA GLU A 562 -9.20 -13.62 17.03
C GLU A 562 -9.17 -14.16 15.58
N LEU A 563 -9.98 -13.59 14.70
CA LEU A 563 -9.93 -13.95 13.27
C LEU A 563 -8.59 -13.54 12.65
N TRP A 564 -8.08 -12.34 12.96
CA TRP A 564 -6.77 -11.89 12.53
C TRP A 564 -5.68 -12.88 12.93
N LEU A 565 -5.69 -13.33 14.19
CA LEU A 565 -4.72 -14.28 14.74
C LEU A 565 -4.81 -15.66 14.05
N MET A 566 -6.01 -16.11 13.73
CA MET A 566 -6.25 -17.34 12.98
C MET A 566 -5.61 -17.28 11.58
N TYR A 567 -5.78 -16.17 10.87
CA TYR A 567 -5.12 -15.97 9.56
C TYR A 567 -3.59 -15.83 9.69
N GLN A 568 -3.11 -15.17 10.74
CA GLN A 568 -1.68 -15.06 11.07
C GLN A 568 -1.05 -16.43 11.25
N ASP A 569 -1.69 -17.31 12.00
CA ASP A 569 -1.11 -18.60 12.38
C ASP A 569 -1.22 -19.68 11.28
N HIS A 570 -2.29 -19.65 10.49
CA HIS A 570 -2.63 -20.77 9.60
C HIS A 570 -2.48 -20.46 8.12
N PHE A 571 -2.68 -19.21 7.68
CA PHE A 571 -2.56 -18.84 6.27
C PHE A 571 -1.27 -18.07 5.96
N CYS A 572 -0.94 -17.04 6.75
CA CYS A 572 0.13 -16.11 6.40
C CYS A 572 1.52 -16.67 6.68
N GLU A 573 2.41 -16.60 5.69
CA GLU A 573 3.85 -16.72 5.89
C GLU A 573 4.48 -15.35 6.24
N HIS A 574 3.84 -14.27 5.80
CA HIS A 574 4.07 -12.92 6.31
C HIS A 574 3.08 -12.63 7.44
N LYS A 575 2.12 -11.72 7.23
CA LYS A 575 1.09 -11.44 8.24
C LYS A 575 -0.19 -10.89 7.61
N PRO A 576 -1.32 -10.92 8.31
CA PRO A 576 -2.47 -10.13 7.91
C PRO A 576 -2.28 -8.68 8.35
N SER A 577 -2.74 -7.73 7.55
CA SER A 577 -2.84 -6.33 7.95
C SER A 577 -4.31 -5.99 8.19
N CYS A 578 -4.58 -5.43 9.35
CA CYS A 578 -5.92 -5.02 9.75
C CYS A 578 -5.85 -3.76 10.60
N THR A 579 -6.83 -2.88 10.41
CA THR A 579 -7.17 -1.83 11.35
C THR A 579 -8.38 -2.29 12.14
N VAL A 580 -8.23 -2.43 13.45
CA VAL A 580 -9.31 -2.81 14.37
C VAL A 580 -10.01 -1.55 14.85
N TYR A 581 -11.32 -1.48 14.66
CA TYR A 581 -12.14 -0.41 15.20
C TYR A 581 -12.58 -0.78 16.61
N VAL A 582 -12.22 0.06 17.60
CA VAL A 582 -12.43 -0.21 19.03
C VAL A 582 -13.44 0.77 19.59
N LYS A 583 -14.54 0.26 20.16
CA LYS A 583 -15.53 1.09 20.84
C LYS A 583 -14.97 1.61 22.16
N ALA A 584 -15.58 2.66 22.70
CA ALA A 584 -15.08 3.33 23.90
C ALA A 584 -14.96 2.40 25.11
N ASP A 585 -15.85 1.43 25.24
CA ASP A 585 -15.90 0.43 26.32
C ASP A 585 -14.99 -0.79 26.09
N GLU A 586 -14.51 -1.02 24.87
CA GLU A 586 -13.67 -2.18 24.52
C GLU A 586 -12.16 -1.98 24.78
N TRP A 587 -11.66 -0.74 24.91
CA TRP A 587 -10.23 -0.45 24.94
C TRP A 587 -9.44 -1.19 26.01
N VAL A 588 -10.00 -1.39 27.20
CA VAL A 588 -9.32 -2.07 28.30
C VAL A 588 -9.16 -3.56 27.99
N GLU A 589 -10.23 -4.19 27.50
CA GLU A 589 -10.24 -5.61 27.15
C GLU A 589 -9.34 -5.89 25.93
N VAL A 590 -9.39 -5.03 24.93
CA VAL A 590 -8.50 -5.09 23.75
C VAL A 590 -7.04 -4.97 24.19
N GLY A 591 -6.69 -4.05 25.09
CA GLY A 591 -5.34 -3.91 25.62
C GLY A 591 -4.87 -5.16 26.37
N ALA A 592 -5.73 -5.74 27.18
CA ALA A 592 -5.44 -6.99 27.89
C ALA A 592 -5.22 -8.17 26.92
N TRP A 593 -6.02 -8.25 25.86
CA TRP A 593 -5.86 -9.26 24.82
C TRP A 593 -4.53 -9.08 24.06
N VAL A 594 -4.17 -7.83 23.68
CA VAL A 594 -2.89 -7.52 23.04
C VAL A 594 -1.72 -7.94 23.93
N TRP A 595 -1.77 -7.60 25.21
CA TRP A 595 -0.75 -8.01 26.18
C TRP A 595 -0.60 -9.52 26.27
N LYS A 596 -1.72 -10.26 26.37
CA LYS A 596 -1.72 -11.71 26.45
C LYS A 596 -1.13 -12.38 25.21
N ASN A 597 -1.42 -11.86 24.02
CA ASN A 597 -1.01 -12.42 22.74
C ASN A 597 0.22 -11.70 22.15
N PHE A 598 0.91 -10.87 22.92
CA PHE A 598 1.96 -9.96 22.44
C PHE A 598 3.03 -10.67 21.59
N ASP A 599 3.47 -11.85 21.98
CA ASP A 599 4.53 -12.60 21.30
C ASP A 599 4.10 -13.20 19.93
N ARG A 600 2.80 -13.16 19.63
CA ARG A 600 2.20 -13.63 18.37
C ARG A 600 1.79 -12.49 17.44
N ILE A 601 1.66 -11.28 17.97
CA ILE A 601 1.24 -10.09 17.22
C ILE A 601 2.46 -9.46 16.55
N SER A 602 2.65 -9.72 15.26
CA SER A 602 3.74 -9.12 14.49
C SER A 602 3.46 -7.67 14.05
N GLY A 603 2.20 -7.26 14.00
CA GLY A 603 1.80 -5.87 13.74
C GLY A 603 0.29 -5.73 13.55
N ILE A 604 -0.26 -4.71 14.20
CA ILE A 604 -1.68 -4.39 14.14
C ILE A 604 -1.87 -2.89 14.43
N SER A 605 -2.93 -2.32 13.91
CA SER A 605 -3.32 -0.93 14.18
C SER A 605 -4.76 -0.84 14.69
N PHE A 606 -5.02 0.20 15.47
CA PHE A 606 -6.31 0.43 16.09
C PHE A 606 -6.83 1.82 15.76
N LEU A 607 -8.13 1.96 15.61
CA LEU A 607 -8.81 3.25 15.50
C LEU A 607 -10.03 3.27 16.41
N PRO A 608 -10.36 4.43 16.99
CA PRO A 608 -11.65 4.58 17.67
C PRO A 608 -12.80 4.29 16.71
N HIS A 609 -13.77 3.52 17.17
CA HIS A 609 -15.01 3.30 16.42
C HIS A 609 -15.79 4.61 16.34
N SER A 610 -16.23 4.99 15.15
CA SER A 610 -17.10 6.15 14.95
C SER A 610 -18.35 5.72 14.18
N ASP A 611 -19.50 6.32 14.51
CA ASP A 611 -20.77 6.05 13.85
C ASP A 611 -20.99 6.90 12.57
N HIS A 612 -19.94 7.61 12.12
CA HIS A 612 -19.99 8.51 10.96
C HIS A 612 -19.49 7.87 9.67
#